data_065cfb4f65241e1301e588c35276861c
#
_entry.id   065cfb4f65241e1301e588c35276861c
#
_cell.length_a   1.000
_cell.length_b   1.000
_cell.length_c   1.000
_cell.angle_alpha   90.00
_cell.angle_beta   90.00
_cell.angle_gamma   90.00
#
_symmetry.space_group_name_H-M   'P 1'
#
loop_
_entity.id
_entity.type
_entity.pdbx_description
1 polymer ?
#
loop_
_entity_poly.entity_id
_entity_poly.type
_entity_poly.pdbx_seq_one_letter_code
_entity_poly.pdbx_strand_id
1 'polypeptide(L)'
;KIEEEGIKVKILSGGGTNLLRMIWNKKIPDFINQIRVGEGIFLGVDAIKREPLSGLRQDTFRLDTELIEVKKKPSLPWGERTKDAFEEAVEFKDEGIMIRGIASIGRQDIILSGIKEDESIKIIGASSDHMVLNLNKSPSLKVGDIISFRLNYAGVLSSFTSPYVEKIYIEE
;
A
#
# COMPACT_ATOMS: atom_id res chain seq x y z
N LYS A 1 -14.69 38.66 -9.15
CA LYS A 1 -14.36 38.74 -10.61
C LYS A 1 -15.38 37.97 -11.46
N ILE A 2 -15.57 36.62 -11.26
CA ILE A 2 -16.54 35.85 -12.07
C ILE A 2 -17.97 36.37 -11.89
N GLU A 3 -18.36 36.69 -10.65
CA GLU A 3 -19.67 37.24 -10.35
C GLU A 3 -19.88 38.71 -10.83
N GLU A 4 -18.78 39.47 -10.90
CA GLU A 4 -18.78 40.82 -11.49
C GLU A 4 -19.07 40.78 -13.00
N GLU A 5 -18.78 39.65 -13.66
CA GLU A 5 -19.13 39.37 -15.06
C GLU A 5 -20.57 38.82 -15.22
N GLY A 6 -21.37 38.83 -14.17
CA GLY A 6 -22.78 38.39 -14.21
C GLY A 6 -22.95 36.86 -14.15
N ILE A 7 -21.90 36.10 -13.91
CA ILE A 7 -21.93 34.63 -13.85
C ILE A 7 -22.16 34.19 -12.40
N LYS A 8 -23.31 33.56 -12.13
CA LYS A 8 -23.63 33.03 -10.81
C LYS A 8 -22.92 31.69 -10.56
N VAL A 9 -21.97 31.68 -9.63
CA VAL A 9 -21.27 30.46 -9.21
C VAL A 9 -22.05 29.77 -8.09
N LYS A 10 -22.59 28.57 -8.35
CA LYS A 10 -23.32 27.78 -7.34
C LYS A 10 -22.39 26.89 -6.53
N ILE A 11 -21.33 26.34 -7.16
CA ILE A 11 -20.38 25.42 -6.55
C ILE A 11 -18.97 25.95 -6.75
N LEU A 12 -18.30 26.20 -5.65
CA LEU A 12 -16.87 26.52 -5.63
C LEU A 12 -16.10 25.42 -4.89
N SER A 13 -15.41 24.57 -5.67
CA SER A 13 -14.65 23.45 -5.16
C SER A 13 -13.24 23.87 -4.78
N GLY A 14 -12.86 23.66 -3.52
CA GLY A 14 -11.56 24.04 -2.99
C GLY A 14 -10.43 23.03 -3.21
N GLY A 15 -10.76 21.82 -3.65
CA GLY A 15 -9.76 20.76 -3.87
C GLY A 15 -10.13 19.41 -3.27
N GLY A 16 -9.14 18.63 -2.83
CA GLY A 16 -9.27 17.23 -2.43
C GLY A 16 -8.99 16.95 -0.95
N THR A 17 -8.54 15.73 -0.67
CA THR A 17 -8.19 15.22 0.69
C THR A 17 -7.26 16.14 1.47
N ASN A 18 -6.36 16.85 0.79
CA ASN A 18 -5.43 17.80 1.41
C ASN A 18 -6.10 18.96 2.17
N LEU A 19 -7.39 19.23 1.90
CA LEU A 19 -8.14 20.25 2.62
C LEU A 19 -8.84 19.75 3.88
N LEU A 20 -8.94 18.45 4.11
CA LEU A 20 -9.65 17.90 5.26
C LEU A 20 -9.17 18.47 6.59
N ARG A 21 -7.85 18.60 6.77
CA ARG A 21 -7.27 19.18 7.99
C ARG A 21 -7.66 20.66 8.17
N MET A 22 -7.77 21.42 7.08
CA MET A 22 -8.21 22.81 7.12
C MET A 22 -9.69 22.93 7.54
N ILE A 23 -10.52 21.99 7.05
CA ILE A 23 -11.95 21.94 7.40
C ILE A 23 -12.10 21.62 8.88
N TRP A 24 -11.44 20.59 9.40
CA TRP A 24 -11.51 20.25 10.82
C TRP A 24 -11.01 21.38 11.73
N ASN A 25 -10.00 22.10 11.28
CA ASN A 25 -9.50 23.27 12.02
C ASN A 25 -10.29 24.56 11.75
N LYS A 26 -11.40 24.48 11.00
CA LYS A 26 -12.24 25.64 10.63
C LYS A 26 -11.43 26.77 9.96
N LYS A 27 -10.45 26.41 9.13
CA LYS A 27 -9.55 27.34 8.42
C LYS A 27 -9.81 27.40 6.91
N ILE A 28 -10.85 26.72 6.43
CA ILE A 28 -11.25 26.80 5.03
C ILE A 28 -12.00 28.11 4.81
N PRO A 29 -11.78 28.83 3.70
CA PRO A 29 -12.55 30.03 3.37
C PRO A 29 -14.05 29.71 3.19
N ASP A 30 -14.92 30.59 3.71
CA ASP A 30 -16.38 30.38 3.71
C ASP A 30 -17.01 30.28 2.33
N PHE A 31 -16.36 30.84 1.31
CA PHE A 31 -16.82 30.74 -0.08
C PHE A 31 -16.59 29.37 -0.72
N ILE A 32 -15.77 28.51 -0.12
CA ILE A 32 -15.60 27.12 -0.58
C ILE A 32 -16.74 26.29 0.00
N ASN A 33 -17.61 25.77 -0.88
CA ASN A 33 -18.78 24.99 -0.48
C ASN A 33 -18.75 23.54 -0.96
N GLN A 34 -17.65 23.11 -1.60
CA GLN A 34 -17.42 21.72 -2.02
C GLN A 34 -15.95 21.33 -1.89
N ILE A 35 -15.70 20.08 -1.51
CA ILE A 35 -14.39 19.42 -1.65
C ILE A 35 -14.57 18.05 -2.28
N ARG A 36 -13.49 17.53 -2.89
CA ARG A 36 -13.44 16.19 -3.47
C ARG A 36 -12.51 15.35 -2.63
N VAL A 37 -13.06 14.43 -1.84
CA VAL A 37 -12.29 13.58 -0.94
C VAL A 37 -12.25 12.16 -1.49
N GLY A 38 -11.06 11.61 -1.67
CA GLY A 38 -10.84 10.23 -2.03
C GLY A 38 -9.98 9.53 -0.98
N GLU A 39 -8.67 9.66 -1.06
CA GLU A 39 -7.70 8.98 -0.19
C GLU A 39 -8.01 9.12 1.30
N GLY A 40 -8.46 10.31 1.74
CA GLY A 40 -8.77 10.54 3.15
C GLY A 40 -9.91 9.68 3.66
N ILE A 41 -10.96 9.43 2.85
CA ILE A 41 -12.06 8.53 3.23
C ILE A 41 -11.62 7.08 3.15
N PHE A 42 -10.95 6.70 2.06
CA PHE A 42 -10.59 5.29 1.83
C PHE A 42 -9.49 4.79 2.76
N LEU A 43 -8.49 5.61 3.07
CA LEU A 43 -7.32 5.18 3.84
C LEU A 43 -7.20 5.85 5.21
N GLY A 44 -8.07 6.79 5.53
CA GLY A 44 -8.05 7.50 6.81
C GLY A 44 -6.78 8.31 7.07
N VAL A 45 -6.08 8.77 6.02
CA VAL A 45 -4.79 9.46 6.13
C VAL A 45 -4.82 10.87 5.54
N ASP A 46 -4.05 11.75 6.15
CA ASP A 46 -3.75 13.08 5.63
C ASP A 46 -2.88 12.96 4.37
N ALA A 47 -3.33 13.54 3.26
CA ALA A 47 -2.63 13.45 1.98
C ALA A 47 -1.28 14.18 1.96
N ILE A 48 -1.07 15.16 2.86
CA ILE A 48 0.15 15.96 2.93
C ILE A 48 1.15 15.35 3.91
N LYS A 49 0.70 15.11 5.14
CA LYS A 49 1.58 14.64 6.23
C LYS A 49 1.71 13.12 6.31
N ARG A 50 0.85 12.40 5.61
CA ARG A 50 0.76 10.92 5.67
C ARG A 50 0.46 10.37 7.07
N GLU A 51 -0.09 11.21 7.94
CA GLU A 51 -0.50 10.85 9.30
C GLU A 51 -1.95 10.37 9.33
N PRO A 52 -2.31 9.49 10.28
CA PRO A 52 -3.69 9.13 10.53
C PRO A 52 -4.59 10.35 10.77
N LEU A 53 -5.78 10.33 10.20
CA LEU A 53 -6.81 11.31 10.44
C LEU A 53 -7.72 10.81 11.57
N SER A 54 -7.82 11.59 12.66
CA SER A 54 -8.64 11.22 13.81
C SER A 54 -10.11 11.00 13.41
N GLY A 55 -10.70 9.92 13.90
CA GLY A 55 -12.10 9.58 13.61
C GLY A 55 -12.32 8.86 12.27
N LEU A 56 -11.27 8.60 11.48
CA LEU A 56 -11.36 7.80 10.27
C LEU A 56 -10.65 6.45 10.42
N ARG A 57 -11.22 5.41 9.82
CA ARG A 57 -10.63 4.06 9.75
C ARG A 57 -9.38 4.08 8.85
N GLN A 58 -8.38 3.25 9.19
CA GLN A 58 -7.14 3.07 8.43
C GLN A 58 -6.92 1.62 8.01
N ASP A 59 -7.90 0.78 8.23
CA ASP A 59 -7.92 -0.66 7.98
C ASP A 59 -8.97 -1.07 6.94
N THR A 60 -9.40 -0.11 6.12
CA THR A 60 -10.43 -0.31 5.09
C THR A 60 -9.96 -1.14 3.89
N PHE A 61 -8.65 -1.26 3.71
CA PHE A 61 -8.06 -2.11 2.66
C PHE A 61 -7.02 -3.05 3.24
N ARG A 62 -7.13 -4.30 2.86
CA ARG A 62 -6.22 -5.38 3.20
C ARG A 62 -5.92 -6.18 1.94
N LEU A 63 -4.65 -6.48 1.72
CA LEU A 63 -4.20 -7.39 0.68
C LEU A 63 -3.87 -8.73 1.33
N ASP A 64 -4.59 -9.77 0.97
CA ASP A 64 -4.36 -11.13 1.42
C ASP A 64 -3.67 -11.93 0.31
N THR A 65 -2.69 -12.75 0.67
CA THR A 65 -1.98 -13.62 -0.27
C THR A 65 -1.53 -14.91 0.42
N GLU A 66 -1.49 -15.99 -0.34
CA GLU A 66 -1.10 -17.30 0.17
C GLU A 66 0.43 -17.50 0.13
N LEU A 67 0.97 -18.16 1.15
CA LEU A 67 2.33 -18.65 1.17
C LEU A 67 2.43 -19.97 0.41
N ILE A 68 3.12 -19.98 -0.73
CA ILE A 68 3.27 -21.16 -1.59
C ILE A 68 4.59 -21.91 -1.35
N GLU A 69 5.55 -21.28 -0.70
CA GLU A 69 6.78 -21.94 -0.21
C GLU A 69 7.16 -21.34 1.15
N VAL A 70 7.60 -22.20 2.08
CA VAL A 70 8.27 -21.79 3.34
C VAL A 70 9.43 -22.75 3.58
N LYS A 71 10.68 -22.25 3.55
CA LYS A 71 11.90 -23.05 3.71
C LYS A 71 12.99 -22.28 4.46
N LYS A 72 13.84 -23.02 5.19
CA LYS A 72 15.10 -22.49 5.69
C LYS A 72 16.11 -22.45 4.55
N LYS A 73 16.62 -21.25 4.26
CA LYS A 73 17.60 -21.02 3.17
C LYS A 73 18.64 -19.99 3.62
N PRO A 74 19.86 -20.01 3.05
CA PRO A 74 20.82 -18.94 3.25
C PRO A 74 20.23 -17.59 2.80
N SER A 75 20.56 -16.53 3.51
CA SER A 75 20.15 -15.14 3.16
C SER A 75 20.86 -14.68 1.88
N LEU A 76 22.10 -15.14 1.67
CA LEU A 76 22.81 -14.92 0.43
C LEU A 76 22.40 -15.94 -0.63
N PRO A 77 21.98 -15.52 -1.82
CA PRO A 77 21.79 -16.43 -2.95
C PRO A 77 23.12 -16.98 -3.43
N TRP A 78 23.10 -18.21 -3.92
CA TRP A 78 24.26 -18.84 -4.54
C TRP A 78 24.40 -18.37 -5.99
N GLY A 79 25.66 -18.18 -6.46
CA GLY A 79 25.98 -17.79 -7.83
C GLY A 79 26.37 -16.32 -7.98
N GLU A 80 26.59 -15.92 -9.21
CA GLU A 80 26.90 -14.54 -9.55
C GLU A 80 25.70 -13.63 -9.31
N ARG A 81 25.97 -12.47 -8.74
CA ARG A 81 24.95 -11.47 -8.43
C ARG A 81 24.87 -10.50 -9.61
N THR A 82 23.77 -10.54 -10.30
CA THR A 82 23.47 -9.63 -11.40
C THR A 82 22.28 -8.73 -10.99
N LYS A 83 21.91 -7.84 -11.89
CA LYS A 83 20.65 -7.12 -11.77
C LYS A 83 19.47 -8.09 -11.90
N ASP A 84 18.36 -7.74 -11.26
CA ASP A 84 17.12 -8.48 -11.44
C ASP A 84 16.49 -8.20 -12.83
N ALA A 85 15.34 -8.80 -13.12
CA ALA A 85 14.63 -8.62 -14.38
C ALA A 85 14.09 -7.17 -14.59
N PHE A 86 14.15 -6.34 -13.57
CA PHE A 86 13.77 -4.91 -13.60
C PHE A 86 14.99 -3.99 -13.65
N GLU A 87 16.19 -4.55 -13.90
CA GLU A 87 17.48 -3.85 -13.93
C GLU A 87 17.89 -3.22 -12.58
N GLU A 88 17.24 -3.64 -11.48
CA GLU A 88 17.56 -3.18 -10.12
C GLU A 88 18.71 -4.01 -9.55
N ALA A 89 19.70 -3.35 -8.95
CA ALA A 89 20.76 -4.02 -8.21
C ALA A 89 20.23 -4.38 -6.81
N VAL A 90 20.14 -5.67 -6.53
CA VAL A 90 19.70 -6.17 -5.22
C VAL A 90 20.93 -6.36 -4.32
N GLU A 91 21.02 -5.58 -3.25
CA GLU A 91 22.03 -5.78 -2.22
C GLU A 91 21.54 -6.81 -1.21
N PHE A 92 22.27 -7.90 -1.09
CA PHE A 92 22.04 -8.92 -0.08
C PHE A 92 23.05 -8.80 1.05
N LYS A 93 22.57 -8.75 2.30
CA LYS A 93 23.42 -8.89 3.49
C LYS A 93 23.43 -10.35 3.92
N ASP A 94 24.61 -10.82 4.38
CA ASP A 94 24.68 -12.12 5.01
C ASP A 94 24.10 -12.06 6.42
N GLU A 95 22.89 -12.62 6.56
CA GLU A 95 22.17 -12.76 7.83
C GLU A 95 22.14 -14.25 8.27
N GLY A 96 22.97 -15.10 7.63
CA GLY A 96 22.99 -16.55 7.89
C GLY A 96 21.78 -17.28 7.31
N ILE A 97 21.24 -18.22 8.06
CA ILE A 97 20.06 -19.00 7.65
C ILE A 97 18.79 -18.23 8.05
N MET A 98 17.90 -18.05 7.10
CA MET A 98 16.60 -17.43 7.34
C MET A 98 15.45 -18.39 7.01
N ILE A 99 14.30 -18.17 7.60
CA ILE A 99 13.03 -18.74 7.15
C ILE A 99 12.54 -17.85 6.01
N ARG A 100 12.60 -18.38 4.79
CA ARG A 100 12.18 -17.68 3.59
C ARG A 100 10.82 -18.17 3.15
N GLY A 101 9.89 -17.24 2.93
CA GLY A 101 8.59 -17.47 2.34
C GLY A 101 8.54 -16.99 0.89
N ILE A 102 7.68 -17.62 0.09
CA ILE A 102 7.25 -17.12 -1.21
C ILE A 102 5.74 -16.96 -1.15
N ALA A 103 5.27 -15.74 -1.45
CA ALA A 103 3.85 -15.44 -1.57
C ALA A 103 3.43 -15.39 -3.04
N SER A 104 2.18 -15.77 -3.32
CA SER A 104 1.60 -15.87 -4.67
C SER A 104 1.13 -14.52 -5.23
N ILE A 105 1.94 -13.48 -5.06
CA ILE A 105 1.70 -12.13 -5.60
C ILE A 105 3.03 -11.47 -5.96
N GLY A 106 3.07 -10.72 -7.04
CA GLY A 106 4.28 -10.08 -7.51
C GLY A 106 4.08 -8.68 -8.05
N ARG A 107 5.10 -8.16 -8.75
CA ARG A 107 5.14 -6.77 -9.24
C ARG A 107 4.09 -6.46 -10.31
N GLN A 108 3.52 -7.47 -10.98
CA GLN A 108 2.40 -7.27 -11.91
C GLN A 108 1.11 -6.86 -11.20
N ASP A 109 0.98 -7.21 -9.90
CA ASP A 109 -0.25 -7.04 -9.14
C ASP A 109 -0.14 -5.89 -8.13
N ILE A 110 1.08 -5.68 -7.59
CA ILE A 110 1.29 -4.74 -6.49
C ILE A 110 2.63 -4.00 -6.63
N ILE A 111 2.58 -2.69 -6.48
CA ILE A 111 3.79 -1.88 -6.30
C ILE A 111 4.30 -2.12 -4.87
N LEU A 112 5.52 -2.64 -4.72
CA LEU A 112 6.06 -3.02 -3.40
C LEU A 112 6.08 -1.86 -2.40
N SER A 113 6.41 -0.64 -2.84
CA SER A 113 6.32 0.58 -2.01
C SER A 113 4.89 0.94 -1.61
N GLY A 114 3.90 0.28 -2.18
CA GLY A 114 2.48 0.38 -1.83
C GLY A 114 2.07 -0.46 -0.63
N ILE A 115 2.91 -1.41 -0.22
CA ILE A 115 2.71 -2.22 0.97
C ILE A 115 3.30 -1.46 2.17
N LYS A 116 2.51 -1.29 3.23
CA LYS A 116 3.01 -0.72 4.48
C LYS A 116 3.88 -1.74 5.19
N GLU A 117 5.00 -1.28 5.73
CA GLU A 117 5.91 -2.12 6.50
C GLU A 117 5.18 -2.83 7.64
N ASP A 118 5.48 -4.11 7.80
CA ASP A 118 5.03 -4.97 8.89
C ASP A 118 6.28 -5.45 9.64
N GLU A 119 6.27 -5.33 10.96
CA GLU A 119 7.41 -5.74 11.77
C GLU A 119 7.59 -7.26 11.82
N SER A 120 6.55 -8.02 11.52
CA SER A 120 6.53 -9.49 11.58
C SER A 120 7.00 -10.16 10.29
N ILE A 121 6.82 -9.49 9.14
CA ILE A 121 7.14 -10.01 7.81
C ILE A 121 7.92 -8.96 7.03
N LYS A 122 9.16 -9.28 6.63
CA LYS A 122 9.99 -8.38 5.83
C LYS A 122 9.99 -8.82 4.37
N ILE A 123 9.60 -7.93 3.48
CA ILE A 123 9.72 -8.14 2.04
C ILE A 123 11.20 -8.03 1.65
N ILE A 124 11.73 -9.07 0.99
CA ILE A 124 13.12 -9.10 0.46
C ILE A 124 13.14 -8.59 -0.98
N GLY A 125 12.13 -8.95 -1.77
CA GLY A 125 12.00 -8.58 -3.17
C GLY A 125 10.82 -9.28 -3.81
N ALA A 126 10.61 -9.03 -5.11
CA ALA A 126 9.56 -9.72 -5.86
C ALA A 126 9.95 -9.87 -7.33
N SER A 127 9.55 -10.98 -7.94
CA SER A 127 9.44 -11.17 -9.38
C SER A 127 8.13 -10.56 -9.91
N SER A 128 7.79 -10.84 -11.17
CA SER A 128 6.52 -10.44 -11.76
C SER A 128 5.30 -10.96 -10.98
N ASP A 129 5.37 -12.19 -10.51
CA ASP A 129 4.24 -12.97 -9.99
C ASP A 129 4.44 -13.53 -8.56
N HIS A 130 5.66 -13.42 -7.99
CA HIS A 130 5.97 -13.93 -6.66
C HIS A 130 6.71 -12.91 -5.80
N MET A 131 6.38 -12.88 -4.51
CA MET A 131 7.06 -12.06 -3.51
C MET A 131 7.89 -12.93 -2.59
N VAL A 132 9.13 -12.53 -2.35
CA VAL A 132 10.08 -13.21 -1.45
C VAL A 132 10.09 -12.50 -0.10
N LEU A 133 9.92 -13.28 0.96
CA LEU A 133 9.73 -12.80 2.32
C LEU A 133 10.75 -13.38 3.29
N ASN A 134 11.18 -12.60 4.27
CA ASN A 134 11.84 -13.06 5.47
C ASN A 134 10.80 -13.23 6.58
N LEU A 135 10.63 -14.47 7.04
CA LEU A 135 9.66 -14.89 8.05
C LEU A 135 10.31 -15.21 9.40
N ASN A 136 11.53 -14.77 9.67
CA ASN A 136 12.22 -15.08 10.92
C ASN A 136 11.46 -14.66 12.17
N LYS A 137 10.69 -13.57 12.07
CA LYS A 137 9.85 -13.07 13.17
C LYS A 137 8.46 -13.75 13.24
N SER A 138 8.13 -14.58 12.26
CA SER A 138 6.87 -15.33 12.16
C SER A 138 7.12 -16.81 11.84
N PRO A 139 7.89 -17.52 12.69
CA PRO A 139 8.42 -18.85 12.37
C PRO A 139 7.36 -19.97 12.37
N SER A 140 6.15 -19.68 12.82
CA SER A 140 5.02 -20.62 12.81
C SER A 140 4.29 -20.68 11.48
N LEU A 141 4.53 -19.71 10.59
CA LEU A 141 3.91 -19.67 9.26
C LEU A 141 4.37 -20.84 8.40
N LYS A 142 3.45 -21.40 7.63
CA LYS A 142 3.66 -22.57 6.76
C LYS A 142 2.99 -22.36 5.40
N VAL A 143 3.30 -23.24 4.47
CA VAL A 143 2.64 -23.27 3.14
C VAL A 143 1.15 -23.46 3.31
N GLY A 144 0.37 -22.68 2.55
CA GLY A 144 -1.08 -22.61 2.61
C GLY A 144 -1.63 -21.55 3.58
N ASP A 145 -0.77 -20.96 4.44
CA ASP A 145 -1.23 -19.86 5.31
C ASP A 145 -1.44 -18.59 4.48
N ILE A 146 -2.50 -17.87 4.83
CA ILE A 146 -2.78 -16.55 4.27
C ILE A 146 -2.10 -15.49 5.13
N ILE A 147 -1.34 -14.63 4.49
CA ILE A 147 -0.74 -13.45 5.10
C ILE A 147 -1.41 -12.19 4.59
N SER A 148 -1.48 -11.18 5.45
CA SER A 148 -2.21 -9.94 5.18
C SER A 148 -1.30 -8.73 5.24
N PHE A 149 -1.44 -7.82 4.28
CA PHE A 149 -0.72 -6.56 4.24
C PHE A 149 -1.66 -5.37 4.26
N ARG A 150 -1.28 -4.32 4.97
CA ARG A 150 -1.92 -3.01 4.83
C ARG A 150 -1.35 -2.29 3.62
N LEU A 151 -2.18 -1.50 2.96
CA LEU A 151 -1.80 -0.79 1.75
C LEU A 151 -1.79 0.73 1.97
N ASN A 152 -0.93 1.42 1.22
CA ASN A 152 -1.04 2.84 0.98
C ASN A 152 -1.81 3.07 -0.35
N TYR A 153 -1.93 4.34 -0.79
CA TYR A 153 -2.67 4.68 -2.00
C TYR A 153 -2.12 3.98 -3.26
N ALA A 154 -0.79 3.90 -3.40
CA ALA A 154 -0.17 3.24 -4.56
C ALA A 154 -0.45 1.72 -4.57
N GLY A 155 -0.44 1.10 -3.39
CA GLY A 155 -0.79 -0.31 -3.22
C GLY A 155 -2.25 -0.58 -3.59
N VAL A 156 -3.17 0.23 -3.08
CA VAL A 156 -4.59 0.12 -3.45
C VAL A 156 -4.76 0.29 -4.96
N LEU A 157 -4.18 1.35 -5.55
CA LEU A 157 -4.31 1.60 -6.98
C LEU A 157 -3.80 0.42 -7.82
N SER A 158 -2.60 -0.09 -7.55
CA SER A 158 -2.02 -1.18 -8.33
C SER A 158 -2.81 -2.48 -8.17
N SER A 159 -3.16 -2.87 -6.94
CA SER A 159 -3.92 -4.11 -6.71
C SER A 159 -5.33 -4.06 -7.27
N PHE A 160 -5.99 -2.89 -7.25
CA PHE A 160 -7.33 -2.75 -7.83
C PHE A 160 -7.33 -2.78 -9.36
N THR A 161 -6.25 -2.38 -10.01
CA THR A 161 -6.13 -2.42 -11.48
C THR A 161 -5.63 -3.76 -12.00
N SER A 162 -5.02 -4.60 -11.15
CA SER A 162 -4.63 -5.95 -11.56
C SER A 162 -5.86 -6.83 -11.80
N PRO A 163 -5.92 -7.53 -12.95
CA PRO A 163 -7.00 -8.49 -13.23
C PRO A 163 -6.86 -9.78 -12.42
N TYR A 164 -5.69 -10.04 -11.82
CA TYR A 164 -5.39 -11.26 -11.08
C TYR A 164 -5.69 -11.14 -9.58
N VAL A 165 -5.89 -9.93 -9.07
CA VAL A 165 -6.29 -9.71 -7.68
C VAL A 165 -7.81 -9.66 -7.60
N GLU A 166 -8.40 -10.60 -6.87
CA GLU A 166 -9.83 -10.60 -6.57
C GLU A 166 -10.19 -9.46 -5.62
N LYS A 167 -11.33 -8.81 -5.84
CA LYS A 167 -11.83 -7.72 -5.01
C LYS A 167 -13.01 -8.22 -4.19
N ILE A 168 -12.79 -8.41 -2.89
CA ILE A 168 -13.80 -8.89 -1.94
C ILE A 168 -14.28 -7.70 -1.12
N TYR A 169 -15.58 -7.44 -1.15
CA TYR A 169 -16.22 -6.39 -0.36
C TYR A 169 -16.84 -7.01 0.89
N ILE A 170 -16.50 -6.45 2.05
CA ILE A 170 -16.99 -6.92 3.35
C ILE A 170 -17.91 -5.83 3.89
N GLU A 171 -19.15 -6.19 4.17
CA GLU A 171 -20.12 -5.36 4.89
C GLU A 171 -20.03 -5.70 6.38
N GLU A 172 -19.88 -4.66 7.24
CA GLU A 172 -19.87 -4.78 8.70
C GLU A 172 -21.15 -4.22 9.30
#